data_76711c7670792fa34b4ef1b55f49a889
#
_entry.id   76711c7670792fa34b4ef1b55f49a889
#
_cell.length_a   1.000
_cell.length_b   1.000
_cell.length_c   1.000
_cell.angle_alpha   90.00
_cell.angle_beta   90.00
_cell.angle_gamma   90.00
#
_symmetry.space_group_name_H-M   'P 1'
#
loop_
_entity.id
_entity.type
_entity.pdbx_description
1 polymer ?
#
loop_
_entity_poly.entity_id
_entity_poly.type
_entity_poly.pdbx_seq_one_letter_code
_entity_poly.pdbx_strand_id
1 'polypeptide(L)'
;GGASASGLVLGASLGTDALHDAVAAASRQGALPRRADAVVVGGGISGLVAARELARKGLDVVLLEARDRVGGRVLNHHLSGPGTHGATIESGGAFIGPTQDHIARLAKELGVPTFLEYNQGNSVYVSSLTGRQEYSGTVPPDPTILPDAAVLLQRIDSMAAEIDVAAPWSHPNAAEWDAQTLGEWIRANAVNGDGVENLIECWTQPGFGADPNELSLLYVLWYVACSGNESNVGTFSRNSDTANGAQERRFVGGSQLIPLRLARKLGDIVTLRAPVRRIEQRDGEVLVHSARGVVRARRVVVAAPPPLVLGIDWFPRLPARRLQLLRHLDMGQLMKCDAVYRTPFWREAGLNGFGINDSGAARAVFDNSPKEGEPGVLLAFVGGDTWRQYGVLPRAERRRAVLEGFAAMFGERALHPIDYVEHDWTKERWTTGGPVANYAPGTMVRFGSAIRKPFGRVHWAGTETSTYWTGYMDGAVRAGERAAVEVGERR
;
A
#
# COMPACT_ATOMS: atom_id res chain seq x y z
N GLY A 1 34.42 40.02 -26.51
CA GLY A 1 34.52 38.79 -25.77
C GLY A 1 33.15 38.35 -25.25
N GLY A 2 32.43 37.55 -26.01
CA GLY A 2 31.15 37.02 -25.57
C GLY A 2 31.36 35.69 -24.87
N ALA A 3 30.85 35.56 -23.66
CA ALA A 3 30.71 34.32 -22.97
C ALA A 3 29.30 33.79 -23.20
N SER A 4 29.20 32.73 -24.01
CA SER A 4 27.97 32.00 -24.23
C SER A 4 27.71 31.13 -23.00
N ALA A 5 26.58 31.38 -22.30
CA ALA A 5 26.04 30.50 -21.27
C ALA A 5 25.39 29.31 -21.96
N SER A 6 26.06 28.18 -22.00
CA SER A 6 25.49 26.88 -22.40
C SER A 6 24.60 26.37 -21.28
N GLY A 7 23.31 26.63 -21.39
CA GLY A 7 22.29 25.98 -20.56
C GLY A 7 22.19 24.50 -20.92
N LEU A 8 22.79 23.63 -20.11
CA LEU A 8 22.60 22.19 -20.19
C LEU A 8 21.15 21.85 -19.78
N VAL A 9 20.31 21.57 -20.75
CA VAL A 9 19.04 20.86 -20.54
C VAL A 9 19.39 19.40 -20.30
N LEU A 10 19.65 19.02 -19.05
CA LEU A 10 19.75 17.62 -18.62
C LEU A 10 18.35 17.09 -18.33
N GLY A 11 17.66 16.70 -19.38
CA GLY A 11 16.39 15.96 -19.32
C GLY A 11 16.54 14.43 -19.28
N ALA A 12 17.63 13.91 -18.77
CA ALA A 12 17.74 12.48 -18.52
C ALA A 12 17.07 12.18 -17.16
N SER A 13 15.95 11.45 -17.16
CA SER A 13 15.34 10.93 -15.94
C SER A 13 16.30 9.93 -15.31
N LEU A 14 16.91 10.29 -14.17
CA LEU A 14 17.72 9.36 -13.39
C LEU A 14 16.89 8.12 -13.06
N GLY A 15 17.44 6.93 -13.29
CA GLY A 15 16.85 5.67 -12.87
C GLY A 15 16.74 5.58 -11.33
N THR A 16 16.02 4.57 -10.84
CA THR A 16 15.75 4.39 -9.40
C THR A 16 17.02 4.39 -8.56
N ASP A 17 18.05 3.66 -8.97
CA ASP A 17 19.32 3.54 -8.21
C ASP A 17 20.07 4.87 -8.12
N ALA A 18 20.18 5.58 -9.24
CA ALA A 18 20.81 6.91 -9.27
C ALA A 18 20.04 7.94 -8.41
N LEU A 19 18.72 7.79 -8.30
CA LEU A 19 17.91 8.61 -7.39
C LEU A 19 18.08 8.20 -5.93
N HIS A 20 18.27 6.93 -5.62
CA HIS A 20 18.65 6.49 -4.27
C HIS A 20 19.95 7.13 -3.82
N ASP A 21 20.99 7.06 -4.64
CA ASP A 21 22.29 7.68 -4.37
C ASP A 21 22.15 9.19 -4.21
N ALA A 22 21.39 9.85 -5.08
CA ALA A 22 21.12 11.28 -5.00
C ALA A 22 20.37 11.68 -3.72
N VAL A 23 19.40 10.86 -3.27
CA VAL A 23 18.70 11.08 -2.00
C VAL A 23 19.64 10.87 -0.83
N ALA A 24 20.43 9.80 -0.85
CA ALA A 24 21.42 9.55 0.21
C ALA A 24 22.42 10.69 0.33
N ALA A 25 22.94 11.21 -0.79
CA ALA A 25 23.86 12.34 -0.83
C ALA A 25 23.22 13.66 -0.38
N ALA A 26 21.96 13.91 -0.76
CA ALA A 26 21.22 15.12 -0.39
C ALA A 26 20.72 15.11 1.05
N SER A 27 20.52 13.92 1.64
CA SER A 27 20.07 13.76 3.01
C SER A 27 21.10 14.26 4.01
N ARG A 28 20.66 14.64 5.20
CA ARG A 28 21.53 15.14 6.26
C ARG A 28 22.59 14.12 6.66
N GLN A 29 23.85 14.46 6.43
CA GLN A 29 25.01 13.64 6.78
C GLN A 29 25.57 13.99 8.17
N GLY A 30 25.48 15.26 8.56
CA GLY A 30 25.98 15.77 9.83
C GLY A 30 25.06 15.53 11.03
N ALA A 31 25.36 16.21 12.13
CA ALA A 31 24.57 16.19 13.36
C ALA A 31 23.14 16.72 13.10
N LEU A 32 22.19 16.21 13.87
CA LEU A 32 20.83 16.75 13.88
C LEU A 32 20.81 18.17 14.48
N PRO A 33 19.91 19.06 14.00
CA PRO A 33 19.72 20.35 14.66
C PRO A 33 19.17 20.11 16.07
N ARG A 34 19.58 20.96 17.00
CA ARG A 34 19.09 20.86 18.39
C ARG A 34 17.61 21.18 18.52
N ARG A 35 17.08 22.04 17.62
CA ARG A 35 15.68 22.48 17.60
C ARG A 35 15.12 22.48 16.18
N ALA A 36 13.82 22.30 16.09
CA ALA A 36 13.01 22.45 14.89
C ALA A 36 11.58 22.90 15.28
N ASP A 37 10.81 23.43 14.35
CA ASP A 37 9.39 23.69 14.58
C ASP A 37 8.59 22.37 14.58
N ALA A 38 8.96 21.46 13.68
CA ALA A 38 8.32 20.15 13.58
C ALA A 38 9.33 19.03 13.31
N VAL A 39 9.10 17.88 13.94
CA VAL A 39 9.76 16.62 13.58
C VAL A 39 8.75 15.69 12.95
N VAL A 40 9.11 15.10 11.82
CA VAL A 40 8.33 14.05 11.14
C VAL A 40 9.03 12.71 11.30
N VAL A 41 8.32 11.71 11.79
CA VAL A 41 8.82 10.35 12.02
C VAL A 41 8.30 9.42 10.92
N GLY A 42 9.20 8.94 10.06
CA GLY A 42 8.92 8.07 8.93
C GLY A 42 9.04 8.78 7.58
N GLY A 43 9.84 8.20 6.67
CA GLY A 43 10.13 8.69 5.32
C GLY A 43 9.32 7.96 4.23
N GLY A 44 8.13 7.46 4.55
CA GLY A 44 7.14 7.03 3.58
C GLY A 44 6.47 8.23 2.88
N ILE A 45 5.63 7.98 1.88
CA ILE A 45 4.92 9.04 1.14
C ILE A 45 4.24 10.02 2.10
N SER A 46 3.53 9.52 3.11
CA SER A 46 2.78 10.35 4.05
C SER A 46 3.68 11.31 4.86
N GLY A 47 4.80 10.80 5.38
CA GLY A 47 5.74 11.64 6.13
C GLY A 47 6.48 12.65 5.26
N LEU A 48 6.88 12.25 4.05
CA LEU A 48 7.52 13.16 3.09
C LEU A 48 6.57 14.27 2.65
N VAL A 49 5.30 13.96 2.42
CA VAL A 49 4.26 14.96 2.10
C VAL A 49 4.05 15.90 3.28
N ALA A 50 3.93 15.37 4.51
CA ALA A 50 3.80 16.20 5.71
C ALA A 50 5.00 17.16 5.86
N ALA A 51 6.22 16.66 5.70
CA ALA A 51 7.43 17.47 5.77
C ALA A 51 7.45 18.58 4.70
N ARG A 52 7.06 18.23 3.43
CA ARG A 52 6.96 19.21 2.35
C ARG A 52 5.98 20.33 2.66
N GLU A 53 4.79 19.97 3.10
CA GLU A 53 3.73 20.97 3.37
C GLU A 53 4.09 21.87 4.56
N LEU A 54 4.74 21.32 5.59
CA LEU A 54 5.23 22.11 6.71
C LEU A 54 6.38 23.05 6.29
N ALA A 55 7.33 22.57 5.49
CA ALA A 55 8.41 23.41 4.96
C ALA A 55 7.89 24.52 4.04
N ARG A 56 6.86 24.23 3.20
CA ARG A 56 6.18 25.25 2.37
C ARG A 56 5.52 26.36 3.19
N LYS A 57 5.13 26.05 4.43
CA LYS A 57 4.61 27.06 5.39
C LYS A 57 5.72 27.84 6.11
N GLY A 58 6.98 27.62 5.75
CA GLY A 58 8.15 28.29 6.34
C GLY A 58 8.55 27.77 7.72
N LEU A 59 8.18 26.54 8.06
CA LEU A 59 8.59 25.90 9.32
C LEU A 59 9.94 25.21 9.16
N ASP A 60 10.75 25.24 10.20
CA ASP A 60 11.95 24.41 10.32
C ASP A 60 11.54 22.97 10.60
N VAL A 61 11.82 22.06 9.65
CA VAL A 61 11.38 20.67 9.69
C VAL A 61 12.57 19.72 9.70
N VAL A 62 12.48 18.66 10.49
CA VAL A 62 13.38 17.50 10.43
C VAL A 62 12.55 16.24 10.21
N LEU A 63 12.89 15.47 9.18
CA LEU A 63 12.29 14.15 8.94
C LEU A 63 13.31 13.06 9.30
N LEU A 64 12.89 12.12 10.14
CA LEU A 64 13.69 10.99 10.61
C LEU A 64 13.15 9.68 10.02
N GLU A 65 13.93 9.07 9.13
CA GLU A 65 13.62 7.75 8.53
C GLU A 65 14.52 6.67 9.14
N ALA A 66 13.92 5.56 9.52
CA ALA A 66 14.63 4.46 10.17
C ALA A 66 15.54 3.67 9.23
N ARG A 67 15.12 3.54 7.96
CA ARG A 67 15.88 2.86 6.90
C ARG A 67 16.97 3.76 6.32
N ASP A 68 17.76 3.18 5.46
CA ASP A 68 18.70 3.88 4.56
C ASP A 68 18.03 4.32 3.25
N ARG A 69 16.74 4.12 3.10
CA ARG A 69 15.91 4.50 1.96
C ARG A 69 14.59 5.15 2.38
N VAL A 70 14.04 5.95 1.51
CA VAL A 70 12.67 6.47 1.62
C VAL A 70 11.67 5.58 0.87
N GLY A 71 10.37 5.85 1.06
CA GLY A 71 9.28 5.21 0.34
C GLY A 71 8.41 4.29 1.23
N GLY A 72 8.93 3.81 2.35
CA GLY A 72 8.17 2.92 3.23
C GLY A 72 7.73 1.63 2.52
N ARG A 73 6.41 1.46 2.34
CA ARG A 73 5.77 0.33 1.64
C ARG A 73 5.77 0.46 0.10
N VAL A 74 6.45 1.45 -0.43
CA VAL A 74 6.67 1.62 -1.88
C VAL A 74 8.13 1.33 -2.16
N LEU A 75 8.37 0.36 -3.04
CA LEU A 75 9.71 -0.15 -3.35
C LEU A 75 9.77 -0.62 -4.80
N ASN A 76 10.74 -0.15 -5.53
CA ASN A 76 11.09 -0.63 -6.85
C ASN A 76 12.17 -1.71 -6.77
N HIS A 77 12.17 -2.62 -7.74
CA HIS A 77 13.24 -3.57 -7.98
C HIS A 77 13.73 -3.44 -9.42
N HIS A 78 15.03 -3.25 -9.60
CA HIS A 78 15.65 -3.17 -10.92
C HIS A 78 16.09 -4.55 -11.38
N LEU A 79 15.60 -4.97 -12.53
CA LEU A 79 15.96 -6.25 -13.15
C LEU A 79 17.28 -6.10 -13.91
N SER A 80 18.27 -6.93 -13.60
CA SER A 80 19.61 -6.85 -14.19
C SER A 80 20.01 -8.07 -15.03
N GLY A 81 19.16 -9.10 -15.07
CA GLY A 81 19.42 -10.36 -15.79
C GLY A 81 19.39 -10.22 -17.32
N PRO A 82 19.96 -11.16 -18.07
CA PRO A 82 19.87 -11.18 -19.52
C PRO A 82 18.42 -11.25 -20.02
N GLY A 83 18.07 -10.37 -20.96
CA GLY A 83 16.71 -10.29 -21.54
C GLY A 83 15.69 -9.53 -20.67
N THR A 84 16.11 -8.93 -19.56
CA THR A 84 15.25 -8.08 -18.73
C THR A 84 15.24 -6.62 -19.15
N HIS A 85 16.10 -6.25 -20.10
CA HIS A 85 16.23 -4.88 -20.63
C HIS A 85 16.45 -3.78 -19.58
N GLY A 86 16.91 -4.14 -18.38
CA GLY A 86 17.04 -3.19 -17.27
C GLY A 86 15.71 -2.63 -16.78
N ALA A 87 14.62 -3.38 -16.95
CA ALA A 87 13.29 -2.95 -16.52
C ALA A 87 13.19 -2.79 -15.00
N THR A 88 12.28 -1.95 -14.57
CA THR A 88 11.93 -1.78 -13.16
C THR A 88 10.55 -2.36 -12.92
N ILE A 89 10.43 -3.17 -11.87
CA ILE A 89 9.16 -3.68 -11.33
C ILE A 89 8.94 -3.16 -9.92
N GLU A 90 7.70 -3.17 -9.45
CA GLU A 90 7.36 -2.74 -8.11
C GLU A 90 7.23 -3.92 -7.15
N SER A 91 8.16 -4.02 -6.20
CA SER A 91 8.05 -4.96 -5.07
C SER A 91 7.08 -4.48 -3.98
N GLY A 92 6.67 -3.21 -4.01
CA GLY A 92 5.71 -2.59 -3.11
C GLY A 92 4.42 -2.16 -3.80
N GLY A 93 3.76 -1.13 -3.25
CA GLY A 93 2.58 -0.52 -3.84
C GLY A 93 2.87 0.02 -5.24
N ALA A 94 2.01 -0.33 -6.22
CA ALA A 94 2.24 -0.08 -7.63
C ALA A 94 1.11 0.71 -8.30
N PHE A 95 -0.14 0.36 -7.98
CA PHE A 95 -1.31 0.75 -8.75
C PHE A 95 -1.96 2.03 -8.25
N ILE A 96 -2.55 2.76 -9.19
CA ILE A 96 -3.48 3.87 -8.95
C ILE A 96 -4.66 3.79 -9.91
N GLY A 97 -5.74 4.47 -9.56
CA GLY A 97 -6.94 4.53 -10.40
C GLY A 97 -7.77 5.78 -10.16
N PRO A 98 -8.98 5.84 -10.74
CA PRO A 98 -9.91 6.94 -10.55
C PRO A 98 -10.18 7.22 -9.08
N THR A 99 -10.43 8.50 -8.75
CA THR A 99 -10.63 9.04 -7.40
C THR A 99 -9.40 9.06 -6.50
N GLN A 100 -8.25 8.56 -6.96
CA GLN A 100 -6.96 8.71 -6.29
C GLN A 100 -6.27 10.01 -6.71
N ASP A 101 -6.94 11.13 -6.47
CA ASP A 101 -6.61 12.44 -7.07
C ASP A 101 -5.34 13.06 -6.46
N HIS A 102 -5.07 12.80 -5.20
CA HIS A 102 -3.95 13.41 -4.48
C HIS A 102 -2.62 12.82 -4.91
N ILE A 103 -2.54 11.51 -5.04
CA ILE A 103 -1.31 10.87 -5.55
C ILE A 103 -1.09 11.17 -7.03
N ALA A 104 -2.16 11.23 -7.83
CA ALA A 104 -2.07 11.59 -9.25
C ALA A 104 -1.53 13.01 -9.44
N ARG A 105 -2.05 13.98 -8.66
CA ARG A 105 -1.56 15.37 -8.63
C ARG A 105 -0.08 15.42 -8.20
N LEU A 106 0.28 14.73 -7.13
CA LEU A 106 1.65 14.67 -6.63
C LEU A 106 2.61 14.09 -7.68
N ALA A 107 2.24 12.99 -8.33
CA ALA A 107 3.03 12.38 -9.40
C ALA A 107 3.28 13.37 -10.55
N LYS A 108 2.23 14.09 -10.98
CA LYS A 108 2.33 15.13 -12.01
C LYS A 108 3.29 16.26 -11.59
N GLU A 109 3.18 16.77 -10.37
CA GLU A 109 4.09 17.81 -9.83
C GLU A 109 5.56 17.34 -9.78
N LEU A 110 5.76 16.07 -9.56
CA LEU A 110 7.09 15.46 -9.51
C LEU A 110 7.59 15.00 -10.88
N GLY A 111 6.79 15.16 -11.94
CA GLY A 111 7.13 14.73 -13.29
C GLY A 111 7.20 13.21 -13.46
N VAL A 112 6.42 12.44 -12.69
CA VAL A 112 6.30 10.98 -12.80
C VAL A 112 5.05 10.66 -13.60
N PRO A 113 5.16 10.31 -14.90
CA PRO A 113 4.02 9.99 -15.72
C PRO A 113 3.43 8.63 -15.36
N THR A 114 2.18 8.42 -15.73
CA THR A 114 1.49 7.14 -15.57
C THR A 114 1.19 6.50 -16.91
N PHE A 115 0.94 5.20 -16.92
CA PHE A 115 0.45 4.46 -18.08
C PHE A 115 -0.69 3.54 -17.66
N LEU A 116 -1.57 3.22 -18.60
CA LEU A 116 -2.66 2.28 -18.37
C LEU A 116 -2.11 0.87 -18.20
N GLU A 117 -2.60 0.16 -17.21
CA GLU A 117 -2.35 -1.26 -17.07
C GLU A 117 -2.88 -2.01 -18.29
N TYR A 118 -2.15 -3.03 -18.75
CA TYR A 118 -2.61 -3.83 -19.87
C TYR A 118 -3.88 -4.59 -19.45
N ASN A 119 -4.97 -4.36 -20.16
CA ASN A 119 -6.27 -4.96 -19.85
C ASN A 119 -7.04 -5.33 -21.14
N GLN A 120 -6.31 -5.76 -22.19
CA GLN A 120 -6.91 -6.24 -23.42
C GLN A 120 -6.99 -7.77 -23.41
N GLY A 121 -8.13 -8.31 -23.83
CA GLY A 121 -8.37 -9.74 -23.82
C GLY A 121 -9.09 -10.22 -22.56
N ASN A 122 -9.11 -11.53 -22.39
CA ASN A 122 -9.82 -12.18 -21.28
C ASN A 122 -8.96 -12.31 -20.03
N SER A 123 -9.61 -12.30 -18.88
CA SER A 123 -9.09 -12.77 -17.61
C SER A 123 -9.20 -14.30 -17.52
N VAL A 124 -8.47 -14.90 -16.58
CA VAL A 124 -8.50 -16.35 -16.36
C VAL A 124 -9.02 -16.65 -14.95
N TYR A 125 -9.93 -17.59 -14.86
CA TYR A 125 -10.37 -18.19 -13.61
C TYR A 125 -10.03 -19.69 -13.60
N VAL A 126 -9.38 -20.15 -12.55
CA VAL A 126 -9.11 -21.57 -12.31
C VAL A 126 -9.86 -22.00 -11.07
N SER A 127 -10.79 -22.94 -11.26
CA SER A 127 -11.57 -23.52 -10.18
C SER A 127 -11.25 -25.00 -10.03
N SER A 128 -11.10 -25.46 -8.82
CA SER A 128 -10.96 -26.88 -8.48
C SER A 128 -12.19 -27.72 -8.87
N LEU A 129 -13.35 -27.07 -9.01
CA LEU A 129 -14.63 -27.73 -9.37
C LEU A 129 -14.92 -27.68 -10.87
N THR A 130 -14.72 -26.50 -11.51
CA THR A 130 -15.15 -26.25 -12.90
C THR A 130 -13.99 -26.16 -13.86
N GLY A 131 -12.76 -26.23 -13.38
CA GLY A 131 -11.54 -26.14 -14.19
C GLY A 131 -11.19 -24.70 -14.61
N ARG A 132 -10.32 -24.59 -15.64
CA ARG A 132 -9.87 -23.32 -16.20
C ARG A 132 -10.92 -22.73 -17.15
N GLN A 133 -11.26 -21.48 -16.94
CA GLN A 133 -12.18 -20.70 -17.75
C GLN A 133 -11.60 -19.33 -18.09
N GLU A 134 -11.92 -18.82 -19.26
CA GLU A 134 -11.65 -17.44 -19.64
C GLU A 134 -12.91 -16.61 -19.53
N TYR A 135 -12.78 -15.37 -19.03
CA TYR A 135 -13.94 -14.52 -18.79
C TYR A 135 -13.59 -13.03 -18.95
N SER A 136 -14.64 -12.23 -19.01
CA SER A 136 -14.57 -10.77 -18.93
C SER A 136 -15.48 -10.28 -17.80
N GLY A 137 -15.15 -9.14 -17.19
CA GLY A 137 -15.90 -8.57 -16.06
C GLY A 137 -15.27 -8.86 -14.71
N THR A 138 -15.93 -8.39 -13.64
CA THR A 138 -15.39 -8.41 -12.26
C THR A 138 -15.50 -9.78 -11.60
N VAL A 139 -16.61 -10.49 -11.84
CA VAL A 139 -16.91 -11.78 -11.18
C VAL A 139 -16.72 -12.92 -12.17
N PRO A 140 -15.98 -13.99 -11.81
CA PRO A 140 -15.84 -15.18 -12.65
C PRO A 140 -17.20 -15.86 -12.93
N PRO A 141 -17.36 -16.50 -14.10
CA PRO A 141 -18.63 -17.10 -14.52
C PRO A 141 -18.84 -18.51 -13.93
N ASP A 142 -18.52 -18.70 -12.67
CA ASP A 142 -18.74 -19.97 -11.97
C ASP A 142 -20.19 -20.07 -11.52
N PRO A 143 -21.00 -21.01 -12.09
CA PRO A 143 -22.42 -21.10 -11.77
C PRO A 143 -22.70 -21.51 -10.31
N THR A 144 -21.72 -22.04 -9.61
CA THR A 144 -21.86 -22.46 -8.21
C THR A 144 -21.74 -21.32 -7.21
N ILE A 145 -21.16 -20.18 -7.61
CA ILE A 145 -20.88 -19.03 -6.75
C ILE A 145 -21.39 -17.70 -7.33
N LEU A 146 -21.51 -17.57 -8.66
CA LEU A 146 -21.86 -16.31 -9.31
C LEU A 146 -23.17 -15.67 -8.79
N PRO A 147 -24.28 -16.41 -8.60
CA PRO A 147 -25.51 -15.81 -8.10
C PRO A 147 -25.35 -15.21 -6.71
N ASP A 148 -24.69 -15.92 -5.80
CA ASP A 148 -24.43 -15.44 -4.44
C ASP A 148 -23.45 -14.26 -4.44
N ALA A 149 -22.35 -14.37 -5.17
CA ALA A 149 -21.33 -13.33 -5.26
C ALA A 149 -21.91 -12.01 -5.77
N ALA A 150 -22.73 -12.04 -6.82
CA ALA A 150 -23.35 -10.83 -7.37
C ALA A 150 -24.27 -10.14 -6.35
N VAL A 151 -25.10 -10.91 -5.62
CA VAL A 151 -26.00 -10.37 -4.58
C VAL A 151 -25.19 -9.80 -3.41
N LEU A 152 -24.15 -10.51 -2.94
CA LEU A 152 -23.36 -10.06 -1.79
C LEU A 152 -22.53 -8.82 -2.11
N LEU A 153 -21.97 -8.70 -3.32
CA LEU A 153 -21.23 -7.50 -3.73
C LEU A 153 -22.17 -6.28 -3.80
N GLN A 154 -23.39 -6.44 -4.33
CA GLN A 154 -24.37 -5.37 -4.32
C GLN A 154 -24.76 -4.94 -2.89
N ARG A 155 -24.89 -5.89 -1.97
CA ARG A 155 -25.15 -5.59 -0.55
C ARG A 155 -23.97 -4.88 0.11
N ILE A 156 -22.74 -5.32 -0.15
CA ILE A 156 -21.53 -4.64 0.33
C ILE A 156 -21.52 -3.19 -0.13
N ASP A 157 -21.77 -2.92 -1.41
CA ASP A 157 -21.82 -1.55 -1.94
C ASP A 157 -22.92 -0.72 -1.28
N SER A 158 -24.11 -1.29 -1.10
CA SER A 158 -25.22 -0.60 -0.43
C SER A 158 -24.90 -0.25 1.02
N MET A 159 -24.34 -1.20 1.77
CA MET A 159 -23.93 -0.98 3.18
C MET A 159 -22.77 0.01 3.27
N ALA A 160 -21.79 -0.09 2.39
CA ALA A 160 -20.64 0.82 2.35
C ALA A 160 -21.04 2.26 2.05
N ALA A 161 -22.04 2.46 1.18
CA ALA A 161 -22.53 3.78 0.82
C ALA A 161 -23.14 4.58 1.99
N GLU A 162 -23.57 3.90 3.06
CA GLU A 162 -24.12 4.53 4.26
C GLU A 162 -23.04 4.95 5.27
N ILE A 163 -21.78 4.55 5.07
CA ILE A 163 -20.71 4.78 6.04
C ILE A 163 -20.14 6.20 5.91
N ASP A 164 -20.12 6.93 7.03
CA ASP A 164 -19.27 8.11 7.16
C ASP A 164 -17.79 7.67 7.20
N VAL A 165 -17.06 7.94 6.13
CA VAL A 165 -15.63 7.57 6.01
C VAL A 165 -14.75 8.23 7.06
N ALA A 166 -15.20 9.35 7.66
CA ALA A 166 -14.49 10.00 8.76
C ALA A 166 -14.74 9.34 10.12
N ALA A 167 -15.88 8.66 10.28
CA ALA A 167 -16.29 8.08 11.56
C ALA A 167 -17.10 6.77 11.39
N PRO A 168 -16.55 5.72 10.78
CA PRO A 168 -17.28 4.48 10.51
C PRO A 168 -17.86 3.84 11.77
N TRP A 169 -17.23 4.03 12.92
CA TRP A 169 -17.69 3.56 14.23
C TRP A 169 -18.97 4.23 14.73
N SER A 170 -19.43 5.30 14.09
CA SER A 170 -20.65 6.04 14.48
C SER A 170 -21.91 5.57 13.75
N HIS A 171 -21.77 4.67 12.77
CA HIS A 171 -22.92 4.12 12.04
C HIS A 171 -23.88 3.39 12.99
N PRO A 172 -25.22 3.49 12.84
CA PRO A 172 -26.17 2.81 13.73
C PRO A 172 -25.93 1.30 13.86
N ASN A 173 -25.53 0.63 12.78
CA ASN A 173 -25.25 -0.81 12.76
C ASN A 173 -23.76 -1.13 13.02
N ALA A 174 -22.93 -0.15 13.36
CA ALA A 174 -21.49 -0.35 13.52
C ALA A 174 -21.16 -1.47 14.51
N ALA A 175 -21.88 -1.53 15.64
CA ALA A 175 -21.65 -2.54 16.66
C ALA A 175 -21.93 -3.96 16.17
N GLU A 176 -22.97 -4.15 15.37
CA GLU A 176 -23.33 -5.43 14.77
C GLU A 176 -22.30 -5.83 13.70
N TRP A 177 -21.96 -4.90 12.81
CA TRP A 177 -21.01 -5.16 11.72
C TRP A 177 -19.58 -5.36 12.21
N ASP A 178 -19.19 -4.69 13.29
CA ASP A 178 -17.85 -4.87 13.89
C ASP A 178 -17.74 -6.11 14.78
N ALA A 179 -18.87 -6.73 15.15
CA ALA A 179 -18.88 -7.93 16.01
C ALA A 179 -18.62 -9.23 15.24
N GLN A 180 -18.66 -9.21 13.92
CA GLN A 180 -18.50 -10.38 13.05
C GLN A 180 -17.42 -10.17 12.00
N THR A 181 -16.88 -11.26 11.48
CA THR A 181 -15.96 -11.23 10.36
C THR A 181 -16.69 -11.14 9.03
N LEU A 182 -15.98 -10.72 7.97
CA LEU A 182 -16.49 -10.79 6.60
C LEU A 182 -16.87 -12.23 6.22
N GLY A 183 -16.04 -13.23 6.59
CA GLY A 183 -16.31 -14.63 6.29
C GLY A 183 -17.57 -15.15 6.97
N GLU A 184 -17.79 -14.85 8.26
CA GLU A 184 -19.04 -15.20 8.96
C GLU A 184 -20.26 -14.58 8.28
N TRP A 185 -20.17 -13.31 7.88
CA TRP A 185 -21.26 -12.64 7.18
C TRP A 185 -21.53 -13.26 5.80
N ILE A 186 -20.51 -13.63 5.02
CA ILE A 186 -20.67 -14.33 3.74
C ILE A 186 -21.39 -15.65 3.94
N ARG A 187 -20.92 -16.50 4.85
CA ARG A 187 -21.54 -17.82 5.12
C ARG A 187 -22.99 -17.72 5.60
N ALA A 188 -23.32 -16.67 6.34
CA ALA A 188 -24.68 -16.44 6.81
C ALA A 188 -25.66 -15.93 5.72
N ASN A 189 -25.12 -15.41 4.60
CA ASN A 189 -25.92 -14.71 3.59
C ASN A 189 -25.82 -15.30 2.17
N ALA A 190 -25.01 -16.33 1.95
CA ALA A 190 -24.87 -17.05 0.69
C ALA A 190 -25.39 -18.47 0.82
N VAL A 191 -25.87 -19.05 -0.28
CA VAL A 191 -26.21 -20.48 -0.38
C VAL A 191 -24.95 -21.33 -0.41
N ASN A 192 -23.94 -20.91 -1.24
CA ASN A 192 -22.59 -21.48 -1.27
C ASN A 192 -21.58 -20.56 -0.59
N GLY A 193 -21.71 -20.41 0.73
CA GLY A 193 -20.88 -19.50 1.51
C GLY A 193 -19.40 -19.81 1.42
N ASP A 194 -19.00 -21.07 1.50
CA ASP A 194 -17.61 -21.48 1.42
C ASP A 194 -17.00 -21.17 0.05
N GLY A 195 -17.77 -21.38 -1.04
CA GLY A 195 -17.30 -21.06 -2.39
C GLY A 195 -17.11 -19.56 -2.61
N VAL A 196 -18.04 -18.73 -2.11
CA VAL A 196 -17.93 -17.27 -2.19
C VAL A 196 -16.79 -16.76 -1.31
N GLU A 197 -16.63 -17.29 -0.09
CA GLU A 197 -15.52 -16.93 0.80
C GLU A 197 -14.18 -17.23 0.14
N ASN A 198 -14.02 -18.41 -0.46
CA ASN A 198 -12.81 -18.78 -1.18
C ASN A 198 -12.53 -17.86 -2.39
N LEU A 199 -13.56 -17.39 -3.09
CA LEU A 199 -13.39 -16.40 -4.15
C LEU A 199 -12.94 -15.05 -3.58
N ILE A 200 -13.56 -14.58 -2.49
CA ILE A 200 -13.26 -13.27 -1.91
C ILE A 200 -11.85 -13.23 -1.29
N GLU A 201 -11.27 -14.35 -0.89
CA GLU A 201 -9.87 -14.44 -0.46
C GLU A 201 -8.91 -13.95 -1.54
N CYS A 202 -9.22 -14.17 -2.81
CA CYS A 202 -8.43 -13.66 -3.93
C CYS A 202 -8.36 -12.12 -3.98
N TRP A 203 -9.27 -11.44 -3.31
CA TRP A 203 -9.27 -9.99 -3.12
C TRP A 203 -8.72 -9.58 -1.75
N THR A 204 -9.09 -10.29 -0.66
CA THR A 204 -8.65 -9.90 0.68
C THR A 204 -7.17 -10.16 0.90
N GLN A 205 -6.62 -11.25 0.36
CA GLN A 205 -5.20 -11.55 0.50
C GLN A 205 -4.28 -10.49 -0.13
N PRO A 206 -4.45 -10.05 -1.39
CA PRO A 206 -3.65 -8.93 -1.92
C PRO A 206 -3.99 -7.58 -1.30
N GLY A 207 -5.26 -7.32 -0.98
CA GLY A 207 -5.73 -6.03 -0.48
C GLY A 207 -5.43 -5.76 0.99
N PHE A 208 -5.41 -6.81 1.82
CA PHE A 208 -5.24 -6.71 3.28
C PHE A 208 -4.08 -7.56 3.81
N GLY A 209 -3.59 -8.53 3.05
CA GLY A 209 -2.68 -9.57 3.56
C GLY A 209 -3.33 -10.43 4.63
N ALA A 210 -4.63 -10.63 4.56
CA ALA A 210 -5.47 -11.33 5.55
C ALA A 210 -6.64 -12.02 4.87
N ASP A 211 -7.26 -12.95 5.59
CA ASP A 211 -8.40 -13.73 5.10
C ASP A 211 -9.72 -13.14 5.61
N PRO A 212 -10.86 -13.45 4.96
CA PRO A 212 -12.17 -12.93 5.35
C PRO A 212 -12.53 -13.21 6.82
N ASN A 213 -12.02 -14.28 7.39
CA ASN A 213 -12.24 -14.66 8.80
C ASN A 213 -11.40 -13.88 9.82
N GLU A 214 -10.50 -13.02 9.37
CA GLU A 214 -9.65 -12.19 10.23
C GLU A 214 -10.13 -10.73 10.25
N LEU A 215 -10.90 -10.32 9.24
CA LEU A 215 -11.31 -8.94 8.99
C LEU A 215 -12.71 -8.66 9.54
N SER A 216 -12.84 -7.60 10.36
CA SER A 216 -14.15 -7.08 10.75
C SER A 216 -14.98 -6.71 9.51
N LEU A 217 -16.25 -7.08 9.46
CA LEU A 217 -17.16 -6.66 8.40
C LEU A 217 -17.22 -5.13 8.30
N LEU A 218 -17.35 -4.42 9.42
CA LEU A 218 -17.35 -2.95 9.44
C LEU A 218 -16.08 -2.38 8.81
N TYR A 219 -14.92 -2.97 9.08
CA TYR A 219 -13.65 -2.54 8.49
C TYR A 219 -13.64 -2.71 6.98
N VAL A 220 -14.12 -3.85 6.47
CA VAL A 220 -14.18 -4.10 5.03
C VAL A 220 -15.16 -3.14 4.35
N LEU A 221 -16.34 -2.91 4.93
CA LEU A 221 -17.31 -1.95 4.43
C LEU A 221 -16.73 -0.53 4.39
N TRP A 222 -16.03 -0.12 5.44
CA TRP A 222 -15.34 1.16 5.46
C TRP A 222 -14.25 1.24 4.39
N TYR A 223 -13.48 0.16 4.19
CA TYR A 223 -12.44 0.10 3.16
C TYR A 223 -13.02 0.29 1.75
N VAL A 224 -14.15 -0.34 1.47
CA VAL A 224 -14.91 -0.15 0.22
C VAL A 224 -15.41 1.30 0.10
N ALA A 225 -16.03 1.83 1.15
CA ALA A 225 -16.50 3.23 1.18
C ALA A 225 -15.37 4.24 0.92
N CYS A 226 -14.16 3.95 1.44
CA CYS A 226 -12.97 4.77 1.23
C CYS A 226 -12.45 4.76 -0.21
N SER A 227 -12.92 3.87 -1.10
CA SER A 227 -12.51 3.80 -2.51
C SER A 227 -13.12 4.89 -3.40
N GLY A 228 -13.72 5.91 -2.78
CA GLY A 228 -14.24 7.13 -3.41
C GLY A 228 -13.35 8.34 -3.20
N ASN A 229 -13.97 9.49 -3.29
CA ASN A 229 -13.44 10.79 -2.89
C ASN A 229 -14.59 11.69 -2.43
N GLU A 230 -14.34 12.97 -2.20
CA GLU A 230 -15.33 13.94 -1.72
C GLU A 230 -16.56 14.09 -2.64
N SER A 231 -16.48 13.63 -3.89
CA SER A 231 -17.52 13.75 -4.90
C SER A 231 -18.07 12.42 -5.42
N ASN A 232 -17.43 11.32 -5.09
CA ASN A 232 -17.77 10.00 -5.61
C ASN A 232 -17.81 8.98 -4.47
N VAL A 233 -18.91 8.22 -4.40
CA VAL A 233 -19.06 7.11 -3.47
C VAL A 233 -18.11 5.98 -3.85
N GLY A 234 -17.46 5.37 -2.85
CA GLY A 234 -16.63 4.19 -3.03
C GLY A 234 -17.49 2.94 -3.30
N THR A 235 -16.99 2.05 -4.14
CA THR A 235 -17.63 0.77 -4.45
C THR A 235 -16.62 -0.36 -4.48
N PHE A 236 -17.08 -1.58 -4.39
CA PHE A 236 -16.24 -2.77 -4.50
C PHE A 236 -15.50 -2.79 -5.85
N SER A 237 -16.21 -2.57 -6.96
CA SER A 237 -15.59 -2.51 -8.29
C SER A 237 -14.50 -1.44 -8.38
N ARG A 238 -14.74 -0.27 -7.79
CA ARG A 238 -13.72 0.80 -7.72
C ARG A 238 -12.46 0.34 -6.99
N ASN A 239 -12.61 -0.50 -6.00
CA ASN A 239 -11.48 -1.03 -5.23
C ASN A 239 -10.78 -2.20 -5.92
N SER A 240 -11.53 -3.08 -6.62
CA SER A 240 -11.05 -4.37 -7.11
C SER A 240 -10.66 -4.42 -8.59
N ASP A 241 -11.23 -3.54 -9.45
CA ASP A 241 -11.11 -3.71 -10.89
C ASP A 241 -9.85 -3.04 -11.46
N THR A 242 -9.39 -3.58 -12.60
CA THR A 242 -8.34 -2.95 -13.40
C THR A 242 -8.92 -1.78 -14.20
N ALA A 243 -9.97 -2.01 -14.98
CA ALA A 243 -10.63 -0.93 -15.72
C ALA A 243 -11.52 -0.10 -14.79
N ASN A 244 -11.31 1.22 -14.76
CA ASN A 244 -12.02 2.16 -13.88
C ASN A 244 -11.92 1.86 -12.38
N GLY A 245 -10.96 1.06 -11.96
CA GLY A 245 -10.71 0.68 -10.58
C GLY A 245 -9.28 1.00 -10.11
N ALA A 246 -8.95 0.52 -8.92
CA ALA A 246 -7.72 0.87 -8.24
C ALA A 246 -6.44 0.37 -8.94
N GLN A 247 -6.56 -0.60 -9.86
CA GLN A 247 -5.45 -1.16 -10.61
C GLN A 247 -5.37 -0.64 -12.05
N GLU A 248 -5.98 0.50 -12.38
CA GLU A 248 -6.08 1.00 -13.75
C GLU A 248 -4.74 1.47 -14.32
N ARG A 249 -3.86 2.01 -13.49
CA ARG A 249 -2.62 2.64 -13.96
C ARG A 249 -1.46 2.31 -13.04
N ARG A 250 -0.26 2.35 -13.62
CA ARG A 250 1.02 2.34 -12.89
C ARG A 250 1.89 3.53 -13.29
N PHE A 251 3.00 3.73 -12.59
CA PHE A 251 3.94 4.81 -12.83
C PHE A 251 5.08 4.36 -13.74
N VAL A 252 5.39 5.17 -14.74
CA VAL A 252 6.56 4.92 -15.63
C VAL A 252 7.84 4.99 -14.79
N GLY A 253 8.60 3.92 -14.78
CA GLY A 253 9.81 3.77 -13.97
C GLY A 253 9.55 3.41 -12.50
N GLY A 254 8.29 3.07 -12.17
CA GLY A 254 7.88 2.54 -10.87
C GLY A 254 7.50 3.62 -9.84
N SER A 255 6.65 3.21 -8.92
CA SER A 255 6.00 4.07 -7.92
C SER A 255 6.98 4.71 -6.92
N GLN A 256 8.14 4.09 -6.65
CA GLN A 256 9.14 4.63 -5.72
C GLN A 256 9.80 5.92 -6.25
N LEU A 257 9.67 6.25 -7.53
CA LEU A 257 10.13 7.54 -8.06
C LEU A 257 9.47 8.72 -7.35
N ILE A 258 8.24 8.57 -6.88
CA ILE A 258 7.51 9.63 -6.16
C ILE A 258 8.21 9.99 -4.84
N PRO A 259 8.36 9.08 -3.87
CA PRO A 259 9.06 9.40 -2.61
C PRO A 259 10.54 9.76 -2.83
N LEU A 260 11.22 9.19 -3.82
CA LEU A 260 12.60 9.52 -4.13
C LEU A 260 12.75 10.96 -4.64
N ARG A 261 11.93 11.38 -5.61
CA ARG A 261 11.95 12.75 -6.13
C ARG A 261 11.54 13.77 -5.07
N LEU A 262 10.58 13.41 -4.22
CA LEU A 262 10.14 14.26 -3.12
C LEU A 262 11.25 14.43 -2.08
N ALA A 263 11.89 13.33 -1.65
CA ALA A 263 12.99 13.38 -0.69
C ALA A 263 14.21 14.15 -1.24
N ARG A 264 14.54 13.99 -2.52
CA ARG A 264 15.59 14.78 -3.17
C ARG A 264 15.32 16.28 -3.11
N LYS A 265 14.06 16.70 -3.32
CA LYS A 265 13.67 18.12 -3.20
C LYS A 265 13.73 18.64 -1.77
N LEU A 266 13.46 17.78 -0.78
CA LEU A 266 13.56 18.12 0.65
C LEU A 266 15.01 18.20 1.15
N GLY A 267 15.91 17.49 0.49
CA GLY A 267 17.35 17.56 0.79
C GLY A 267 17.67 17.22 2.24
N ASP A 268 18.36 18.11 2.94
CA ASP A 268 18.85 17.91 4.31
C ASP A 268 17.76 17.95 5.41
N ILE A 269 16.50 18.24 5.05
CA ILE A 269 15.35 17.98 5.92
C ILE A 269 15.26 16.48 6.24
N VAL A 270 15.61 15.62 5.28
CA VAL A 270 15.58 14.16 5.44
C VAL A 270 16.84 13.66 6.13
N THR A 271 16.67 12.83 7.15
CA THR A 271 17.76 12.11 7.82
C THR A 271 17.46 10.62 7.77
N LEU A 272 18.28 9.88 7.05
CA LEU A 272 18.21 8.42 6.94
C LEU A 272 18.93 7.73 8.10
N ARG A 273 18.66 6.44 8.31
CA ARG A 273 19.25 5.61 9.39
C ARG A 273 19.06 6.24 10.77
N ALA A 274 17.91 6.86 10.98
CA ALA A 274 17.55 7.59 12.19
C ALA A 274 16.29 7.02 12.87
N PRO A 275 16.26 5.72 13.25
CA PRO A 275 15.11 5.15 13.93
C PRO A 275 14.83 5.91 15.24
N VAL A 276 13.60 6.37 15.37
CA VAL A 276 13.11 7.03 16.58
C VAL A 276 12.83 5.95 17.64
N ARG A 277 13.34 6.17 18.86
CA ARG A 277 13.25 5.24 19.97
C ARG A 277 12.38 5.74 21.12
N ARG A 278 12.29 7.07 21.29
CA ARG A 278 11.53 7.69 22.36
C ARG A 278 10.99 9.03 21.91
N ILE A 279 9.76 9.33 22.33
CA ILE A 279 9.11 10.65 22.19
C ILE A 279 8.66 11.09 23.56
N GLU A 280 9.16 12.24 23.99
CA GLU A 280 8.92 12.79 25.31
C GLU A 280 8.30 14.18 25.21
N GLN A 281 7.03 14.31 25.63
CA GLN A 281 6.35 15.59 25.68
C GLN A 281 6.61 16.27 27.03
N ARG A 282 7.06 17.50 26.97
CA ARG A 282 7.28 18.40 28.12
C ARG A 282 6.48 19.67 27.92
N ASP A 283 6.50 20.55 28.94
CA ASP A 283 5.85 21.85 28.83
C ASP A 283 6.44 22.65 27.66
N GLY A 284 5.59 22.94 26.68
CA GLY A 284 5.93 23.75 25.53
C GLY A 284 6.68 23.04 24.38
N GLU A 285 7.27 21.87 24.57
CA GLU A 285 8.12 21.19 23.56
C GLU A 285 7.96 19.66 23.59
N VAL A 286 8.50 19.02 22.54
CA VAL A 286 8.62 17.55 22.45
C VAL A 286 10.08 17.21 22.14
N LEU A 287 10.65 16.27 22.88
CA LEU A 287 11.97 15.71 22.58
C LEU A 287 11.79 14.42 21.79
N VAL A 288 12.39 14.35 20.61
CA VAL A 288 12.39 13.17 19.76
C VAL A 288 13.81 12.58 19.76
N HIS A 289 13.91 11.38 20.34
CA HIS A 289 15.17 10.66 20.48
C HIS A 289 15.30 9.63 19.35
N SER A 290 16.33 9.76 18.56
CA SER A 290 16.67 8.82 17.48
C SER A 290 18.09 8.27 17.64
N ALA A 291 18.44 7.28 16.82
CA ALA A 291 19.81 6.76 16.77
C ALA A 291 20.84 7.83 16.31
N ARG A 292 20.39 8.94 15.70
CA ARG A 292 21.24 10.03 15.22
C ARG A 292 21.32 11.22 16.20
N GLY A 293 20.63 11.15 17.34
CA GLY A 293 20.60 12.21 18.33
C GLY A 293 19.18 12.62 18.73
N VAL A 294 19.08 13.74 19.44
CA VAL A 294 17.82 14.27 19.99
C VAL A 294 17.50 15.60 19.35
N VAL A 295 16.26 15.75 18.88
CA VAL A 295 15.71 17.01 18.37
C VAL A 295 14.60 17.50 19.32
N ARG A 296 14.62 18.76 19.71
CA ARG A 296 13.53 19.45 20.38
C ARG A 296 12.62 20.08 19.34
N ALA A 297 11.32 19.82 19.42
CA ALA A 297 10.35 20.36 18.48
C ALA A 297 9.13 20.93 19.16
N ARG A 298 8.42 21.82 18.48
CA ARG A 298 7.11 22.31 18.94
C ARG A 298 6.01 21.27 18.69
N ARG A 299 6.12 20.53 17.61
CA ARG A 299 5.16 19.51 17.17
C ARG A 299 5.88 18.29 16.58
N VAL A 300 5.19 17.16 16.61
CA VAL A 300 5.68 15.92 15.99
C VAL A 300 4.57 15.32 15.12
N VAL A 301 4.91 14.89 13.92
CA VAL A 301 4.03 14.08 13.06
C VAL A 301 4.60 12.66 13.02
N VAL A 302 3.82 11.68 13.43
CA VAL A 302 4.19 10.26 13.36
C VAL A 302 3.50 9.63 12.16
N ALA A 303 4.30 9.20 11.18
CA ALA A 303 3.88 8.57 9.92
C ALA A 303 4.39 7.11 9.81
N ALA A 304 4.65 6.46 10.93
CA ALA A 304 4.99 5.05 10.99
C ALA A 304 3.72 4.18 10.93
N PRO A 305 3.82 2.93 10.43
CA PRO A 305 2.72 1.97 10.52
C PRO A 305 2.22 1.83 11.97
N PRO A 306 0.88 1.77 12.21
CA PRO A 306 0.33 1.82 13.56
C PRO A 306 0.93 0.82 14.56
N PRO A 307 1.11 -0.48 14.22
CA PRO A 307 1.68 -1.43 15.18
C PRO A 307 3.12 -1.08 15.60
N LEU A 308 3.91 -0.46 14.72
CA LEU A 308 5.30 -0.11 15.03
C LEU A 308 5.43 1.06 16.01
N VAL A 309 4.38 1.86 16.19
CA VAL A 309 4.32 2.93 17.17
C VAL A 309 4.47 2.39 18.61
N LEU A 310 4.10 1.13 18.85
CA LEU A 310 4.31 0.45 20.13
C LEU A 310 5.80 0.26 20.48
N GLY A 311 6.69 0.24 19.49
CA GLY A 311 8.14 0.13 19.68
C GLY A 311 8.81 1.44 20.07
N ILE A 312 8.08 2.55 20.14
CA ILE A 312 8.56 3.85 20.60
C ILE A 312 8.24 3.99 22.09
N ASP A 313 9.22 4.40 22.89
CA ASP A 313 9.02 4.73 24.30
C ASP A 313 8.34 6.11 24.42
N TRP A 314 7.20 6.16 25.10
CA TRP A 314 6.34 7.35 25.21
C TRP A 314 6.32 7.94 26.60
N PHE A 315 6.63 9.23 26.70
CA PHE A 315 6.44 9.99 27.94
C PHE A 315 5.67 11.30 27.65
N PRO A 316 4.54 11.56 28.32
CA PRO A 316 3.79 10.59 29.13
C PRO A 316 3.31 9.39 28.29
N ARG A 317 2.82 8.35 28.92
CA ARG A 317 2.27 7.18 28.23
C ARG A 317 1.16 7.57 27.28
N LEU A 318 1.05 6.85 26.15
CA LEU A 318 -0.06 7.01 25.23
C LEU A 318 -1.41 6.85 25.94
N PRO A 319 -2.45 7.61 25.54
CA PRO A 319 -3.80 7.44 26.06
C PRO A 319 -4.27 5.99 25.92
N ALA A 320 -4.97 5.46 26.91
CA ALA A 320 -5.37 4.06 26.99
C ALA A 320 -6.09 3.58 25.72
N ARG A 321 -7.03 4.39 25.20
CA ARG A 321 -7.76 4.05 23.96
C ARG A 321 -6.82 3.92 22.74
N ARG A 322 -5.84 4.83 22.61
CA ARG A 322 -4.82 4.77 21.57
C ARG A 322 -3.95 3.53 21.72
N LEU A 323 -3.48 3.25 22.91
CA LEU A 323 -2.66 2.09 23.20
C LEU A 323 -3.40 0.78 22.87
N GLN A 324 -4.69 0.69 23.22
CA GLN A 324 -5.52 -0.46 22.88
C GLN A 324 -5.71 -0.58 21.36
N LEU A 325 -5.98 0.52 20.65
CA LEU A 325 -6.06 0.48 19.19
C LEU A 325 -4.79 -0.11 18.59
N LEU A 326 -3.63 0.42 18.95
CA LEU A 326 -2.34 -0.03 18.39
C LEU A 326 -2.04 -1.51 18.66
N ARG A 327 -2.52 -2.05 19.79
CA ARG A 327 -2.36 -3.47 20.16
C ARG A 327 -3.30 -4.41 19.41
N HIS A 328 -4.38 -3.89 18.83
CA HIS A 328 -5.38 -4.68 18.11
C HIS A 328 -5.30 -4.46 16.59
N LEU A 329 -4.29 -3.72 16.12
CA LEU A 329 -4.01 -3.54 14.70
C LEU A 329 -2.81 -4.40 14.34
N ASP A 330 -3.01 -5.33 13.41
CA ASP A 330 -1.94 -6.18 12.88
C ASP A 330 -1.66 -5.86 11.42
N MET A 331 -0.38 -5.81 11.05
CA MET A 331 0.00 -5.68 9.65
C MET A 331 -0.35 -6.97 8.89
N GLY A 332 -0.89 -6.81 7.69
CA GLY A 332 -1.16 -7.95 6.82
C GLY A 332 0.09 -8.78 6.51
N GLN A 333 -0.10 -10.05 6.27
CA GLN A 333 0.96 -10.95 5.82
C GLN A 333 0.93 -11.00 4.30
N LEU A 334 1.97 -10.45 3.66
CA LEU A 334 2.00 -10.34 2.20
C LEU A 334 3.42 -10.48 1.65
N MET A 335 3.51 -11.29 0.62
CA MET A 335 4.68 -11.42 -0.25
C MET A 335 4.26 -11.21 -1.70
N LYS A 336 5.06 -10.45 -2.46
CA LYS A 336 4.96 -10.34 -3.90
C LYS A 336 5.95 -11.29 -4.57
N CYS A 337 5.49 -11.99 -5.60
CA CYS A 337 6.29 -12.92 -6.38
C CYS A 337 6.13 -12.56 -7.86
N ASP A 338 7.23 -12.12 -8.48
CA ASP A 338 7.27 -11.71 -9.88
C ASP A 338 8.07 -12.74 -10.70
N ALA A 339 7.45 -13.32 -11.73
CA ALA A 339 8.14 -14.15 -12.71
C ALA A 339 8.32 -13.37 -14.01
N VAL A 340 9.55 -13.30 -14.48
CA VAL A 340 9.96 -12.49 -15.64
C VAL A 340 10.16 -13.38 -16.84
N TYR A 341 9.60 -13.01 -17.97
CA TYR A 341 9.66 -13.73 -19.26
C TYR A 341 10.19 -12.80 -20.35
N ARG A 342 10.77 -13.33 -21.42
CA ARG A 342 11.25 -12.50 -22.52
C ARG A 342 10.17 -11.61 -23.12
N THR A 343 8.97 -12.19 -23.31
CA THR A 343 7.78 -11.51 -23.85
C THR A 343 6.56 -11.81 -22.98
N PRO A 344 5.54 -10.95 -22.97
CA PRO A 344 4.26 -11.21 -22.29
C PRO A 344 3.41 -12.20 -23.11
N PHE A 345 3.82 -13.46 -23.16
CA PHE A 345 3.28 -14.50 -24.03
C PHE A 345 1.77 -14.75 -23.85
N TRP A 346 1.20 -14.43 -22.68
CA TRP A 346 -0.25 -14.52 -22.44
C TRP A 346 -1.03 -13.54 -23.31
N ARG A 347 -0.44 -12.39 -23.67
CA ARG A 347 -1.05 -11.41 -24.58
C ARG A 347 -1.21 -11.96 -26.00
N GLU A 348 -0.27 -12.78 -26.45
CA GLU A 348 -0.34 -13.50 -27.74
C GLU A 348 -1.53 -14.48 -27.77
N ALA A 349 -1.91 -15.02 -26.60
CA ALA A 349 -3.05 -15.90 -26.42
C ALA A 349 -4.39 -15.16 -26.21
N GLY A 350 -4.43 -13.83 -26.33
CA GLY A 350 -5.63 -13.03 -26.11
C GLY A 350 -6.00 -12.84 -24.64
N LEU A 351 -5.04 -13.00 -23.72
CA LEU A 351 -5.24 -12.86 -22.29
C LEU A 351 -4.65 -11.55 -21.76
N ASN A 352 -5.28 -10.96 -20.77
CA ASN A 352 -4.85 -9.69 -20.17
C ASN A 352 -3.82 -9.83 -19.05
N GLY A 353 -3.46 -11.06 -18.65
CA GLY A 353 -2.52 -11.33 -17.57
C GLY A 353 -3.12 -11.26 -16.17
N PHE A 354 -4.42 -10.91 -16.04
CA PHE A 354 -5.15 -11.07 -14.79
C PHE A 354 -5.69 -12.48 -14.64
N GLY A 355 -5.52 -13.04 -13.45
CA GLY A 355 -6.02 -14.39 -13.16
C GLY A 355 -6.37 -14.57 -11.69
N ILE A 356 -7.38 -15.38 -11.46
CA ILE A 356 -7.83 -15.83 -10.15
C ILE A 356 -7.76 -17.35 -10.11
N ASN A 357 -7.23 -17.90 -9.01
CA ASN A 357 -7.21 -19.33 -8.76
C ASN A 357 -7.78 -19.60 -7.36
N ASP A 358 -8.74 -20.52 -7.27
CA ASP A 358 -9.36 -20.91 -6.00
C ASP A 358 -8.43 -21.71 -5.06
N SER A 359 -7.23 -22.05 -5.53
CA SER A 359 -6.27 -22.86 -4.79
C SER A 359 -4.81 -22.55 -5.14
N GLY A 360 -3.87 -23.11 -4.40
CA GLY A 360 -2.43 -22.96 -4.63
C GLY A 360 -1.83 -21.65 -4.16
N ALA A 361 -0.57 -21.40 -4.52
CA ALA A 361 0.20 -20.26 -4.03
C ALA A 361 -0.12 -18.95 -4.77
N ALA A 362 -0.52 -19.02 -6.05
CA ALA A 362 -0.82 -17.84 -6.88
C ALA A 362 -2.34 -17.69 -7.03
N ARG A 363 -2.98 -17.08 -6.01
CA ARG A 363 -4.44 -16.92 -5.95
C ARG A 363 -4.96 -15.73 -6.77
N ALA A 364 -4.23 -14.63 -6.76
CA ALA A 364 -4.50 -13.46 -7.58
C ALA A 364 -3.24 -13.07 -8.34
N VAL A 365 -3.33 -12.97 -9.66
CA VAL A 365 -2.22 -12.72 -10.58
C VAL A 365 -2.52 -11.50 -11.43
N PHE A 366 -1.48 -10.69 -11.69
CA PHE A 366 -1.56 -9.48 -12.51
C PHE A 366 -0.42 -9.45 -13.52
N ASP A 367 -0.66 -8.80 -14.65
CA ASP A 367 0.40 -8.40 -15.56
C ASP A 367 1.18 -7.23 -14.95
N ASN A 368 2.43 -7.44 -14.58
CA ASN A 368 3.33 -6.42 -14.03
C ASN A 368 4.40 -5.98 -15.02
N SER A 369 4.17 -6.22 -16.32
CA SER A 369 5.10 -5.81 -17.37
C SER A 369 5.28 -4.29 -17.40
N PRO A 370 6.46 -3.76 -17.76
CA PRO A 370 6.68 -2.33 -17.90
C PRO A 370 5.84 -1.74 -19.03
N LYS A 371 5.80 -0.41 -19.12
CA LYS A 371 5.04 0.33 -20.13
C LYS A 371 5.34 -0.15 -21.57
N GLU A 372 6.57 -0.49 -21.82
CA GLU A 372 7.07 -0.95 -23.14
C GLU A 372 6.56 -2.34 -23.53
N GLY A 373 6.01 -3.08 -22.55
CA GLY A 373 5.47 -4.43 -22.72
C GLY A 373 6.51 -5.54 -22.56
N GLU A 374 7.78 -5.24 -22.65
CA GLU A 374 8.88 -6.20 -22.48
C GLU A 374 9.90 -5.72 -21.43
N PRO A 375 10.40 -6.64 -20.61
CA PRO A 375 10.05 -8.07 -20.50
C PRO A 375 8.61 -8.26 -20.01
N GLY A 376 8.02 -9.44 -20.32
CA GLY A 376 6.74 -9.83 -19.72
C GLY A 376 6.93 -10.18 -18.26
N VAL A 377 6.03 -9.72 -17.37
CA VAL A 377 6.10 -10.02 -15.94
C VAL A 377 4.73 -10.42 -15.42
N LEU A 378 4.64 -11.61 -14.82
CA LEU A 378 3.48 -12.05 -14.06
C LEU A 378 3.76 -11.86 -12.55
N LEU A 379 2.88 -11.18 -11.87
CA LEU A 379 2.92 -10.92 -10.44
C LEU A 379 1.86 -11.75 -9.73
N ALA A 380 2.25 -12.53 -8.71
CA ALA A 380 1.35 -13.13 -7.75
C ALA A 380 1.48 -12.45 -6.39
N PHE A 381 0.33 -12.31 -5.71
CA PHE A 381 0.26 -11.98 -4.30
C PHE A 381 0.09 -13.25 -3.49
N VAL A 382 0.98 -13.46 -2.52
CA VAL A 382 0.91 -14.56 -1.56
C VAL A 382 0.65 -13.94 -0.19
N GLY A 383 -0.60 -13.99 0.27
CA GLY A 383 -1.05 -13.30 1.49
C GLY A 383 -1.92 -14.15 2.39
N GLY A 384 -2.17 -13.72 3.63
CA GLY A 384 -3.04 -14.41 4.58
C GLY A 384 -2.65 -15.88 4.79
N ASP A 385 -3.63 -16.78 4.78
CA ASP A 385 -3.41 -18.24 4.92
C ASP A 385 -2.51 -18.81 3.82
N THR A 386 -2.59 -18.29 2.61
CA THR A 386 -1.68 -18.67 1.52
C THR A 386 -0.22 -18.35 1.89
N TRP A 387 0.05 -17.22 2.53
CA TRP A 387 1.40 -16.92 3.03
C TRP A 387 1.80 -17.85 4.19
N ARG A 388 0.90 -18.14 5.11
CA ARG A 388 1.14 -19.07 6.23
C ARG A 388 1.50 -20.47 5.74
N GLN A 389 0.91 -20.89 4.62
CA GLN A 389 1.19 -22.19 4.00
C GLN A 389 2.45 -22.18 3.13
N TYR A 390 2.60 -21.23 2.23
CA TYR A 390 3.66 -21.23 1.21
C TYR A 390 4.83 -20.30 1.56
N GLY A 391 4.60 -19.18 2.23
CA GLY A 391 5.63 -18.18 2.54
C GLY A 391 6.73 -18.71 3.46
N VAL A 392 6.42 -19.71 4.27
CA VAL A 392 7.37 -20.36 5.20
C VAL A 392 8.20 -21.46 4.55
N LEU A 393 7.85 -21.92 3.34
CA LEU A 393 8.59 -22.96 2.62
C LEU A 393 9.99 -22.48 2.18
N PRO A 394 10.93 -23.39 1.90
CA PRO A 394 12.17 -23.06 1.22
C PRO A 394 11.90 -22.33 -0.12
N ARG A 395 12.77 -21.38 -0.48
CA ARG A 395 12.58 -20.54 -1.70
C ARG A 395 12.31 -21.35 -2.95
N ALA A 396 13.01 -22.47 -3.15
CA ALA A 396 12.83 -23.29 -4.33
C ALA A 396 11.44 -23.93 -4.43
N GLU A 397 10.90 -24.39 -3.29
CA GLU A 397 9.57 -24.99 -3.22
C GLU A 397 8.48 -23.93 -3.40
N ARG A 398 8.63 -22.76 -2.78
CA ARG A 398 7.74 -21.62 -2.91
C ARG A 398 7.69 -21.12 -4.34
N ARG A 399 8.89 -20.93 -4.99
CA ARG A 399 8.99 -20.56 -6.39
C ARG A 399 8.24 -21.56 -7.28
N ARG A 400 8.44 -22.87 -7.06
CA ARG A 400 7.76 -23.92 -7.83
C ARG A 400 6.24 -23.78 -7.70
N ALA A 401 5.72 -23.66 -6.47
CA ALA A 401 4.28 -23.54 -6.23
C ALA A 401 3.66 -22.30 -6.90
N VAL A 402 4.37 -21.17 -6.90
CA VAL A 402 3.91 -19.95 -7.59
C VAL A 402 3.90 -20.16 -9.11
N LEU A 403 4.96 -20.74 -9.68
CA LEU A 403 5.03 -21.00 -11.13
C LEU A 403 3.99 -22.03 -11.59
N GLU A 404 3.69 -23.04 -10.78
CA GLU A 404 2.59 -23.99 -11.04
C GLU A 404 1.24 -23.27 -11.09
N GLY A 405 1.00 -22.30 -10.21
CA GLY A 405 -0.19 -21.44 -10.25
C GLY A 405 -0.25 -20.59 -11.53
N PHE A 406 0.84 -20.00 -11.95
CA PHE A 406 0.91 -19.28 -13.24
C PHE A 406 0.66 -20.21 -14.42
N ALA A 407 1.20 -21.42 -14.39
CA ALA A 407 1.01 -22.39 -15.46
C ALA A 407 -0.44 -22.89 -15.56
N ALA A 408 -1.13 -23.04 -14.42
CA ALA A 408 -2.54 -23.39 -14.40
C ALA A 408 -3.41 -22.32 -15.09
N MET A 409 -3.01 -21.06 -15.03
CA MET A 409 -3.73 -19.95 -15.66
C MET A 409 -3.28 -19.72 -17.13
N PHE A 410 -1.98 -19.63 -17.35
CA PHE A 410 -1.40 -19.11 -18.62
C PHE A 410 -0.66 -20.15 -19.44
N GLY A 411 -0.63 -21.41 -18.99
CA GLY A 411 -0.02 -22.52 -19.72
C GLY A 411 1.44 -22.77 -19.37
N GLU A 412 2.00 -23.84 -19.92
CA GLU A 412 3.29 -24.42 -19.56
C GLU A 412 4.49 -23.47 -19.72
N ARG A 413 4.40 -22.50 -20.66
CA ARG A 413 5.44 -21.45 -20.82
C ARG A 413 5.72 -20.69 -19.51
N ALA A 414 4.73 -20.59 -18.62
CA ALA A 414 4.88 -19.93 -17.33
C ALA A 414 5.84 -20.64 -16.36
N LEU A 415 6.15 -21.92 -16.56
CA LEU A 415 7.12 -22.66 -15.75
C LEU A 415 8.57 -22.24 -16.00
N HIS A 416 8.85 -21.51 -17.08
CA HIS A 416 10.20 -21.21 -17.58
C HIS A 416 10.52 -19.71 -17.62
N PRO A 417 10.45 -18.99 -16.47
CA PRO A 417 10.84 -17.58 -16.43
C PRO A 417 12.36 -17.43 -16.61
N ILE A 418 12.78 -16.29 -17.20
CA ILE A 418 14.20 -15.90 -17.30
C ILE A 418 14.75 -15.32 -16.00
N ASP A 419 13.84 -14.81 -15.12
CA ASP A 419 14.18 -14.33 -13.77
C ASP A 419 12.98 -14.52 -12.85
N TYR A 420 13.22 -14.51 -11.53
CA TYR A 420 12.18 -14.66 -10.51
C TYR A 420 12.55 -13.88 -9.24
N VAL A 421 11.69 -12.95 -8.89
CA VAL A 421 11.88 -12.03 -7.75
C VAL A 421 10.81 -12.26 -6.71
N GLU A 422 11.20 -12.30 -5.43
CA GLU A 422 10.29 -12.35 -4.28
C GLU A 422 10.60 -11.21 -3.34
N HIS A 423 9.58 -10.57 -2.82
CA HIS A 423 9.71 -9.62 -1.70
C HIS A 423 8.67 -9.91 -0.63
N ASP A 424 9.15 -10.38 0.51
CA ASP A 424 8.33 -10.73 1.68
C ASP A 424 8.26 -9.55 2.67
N TRP A 425 7.13 -8.85 2.66
CA TRP A 425 6.91 -7.67 3.51
C TRP A 425 6.86 -8.00 5.00
N THR A 426 6.58 -9.26 5.38
CA THR A 426 6.58 -9.68 6.79
C THR A 426 7.98 -9.65 7.40
N LYS A 427 9.02 -9.79 6.57
CA LYS A 427 10.43 -9.74 6.97
C LYS A 427 11.00 -8.32 7.05
N GLU A 428 10.26 -7.33 6.58
CA GLU A 428 10.65 -5.92 6.62
C GLU A 428 10.55 -5.37 8.05
N ARG A 429 11.68 -5.19 8.73
CA ARG A 429 11.77 -4.73 10.12
C ARG A 429 10.91 -3.49 10.43
N TRP A 430 10.81 -2.55 9.48
CA TRP A 430 10.19 -1.24 9.70
C TRP A 430 8.79 -1.13 9.07
N THR A 431 8.20 -2.27 8.71
CA THR A 431 6.78 -2.40 8.34
C THR A 431 6.14 -3.60 9.01
N THR A 432 6.89 -4.70 9.18
CA THR A 432 6.44 -5.99 9.76
C THR A 432 5.28 -6.64 9.03
N GLY A 433 5.06 -6.26 7.78
CA GLY A 433 3.98 -6.74 6.93
C GLY A 433 3.48 -5.68 5.95
N GLY A 434 2.40 -5.98 5.26
CA GLY A 434 1.73 -5.13 4.28
C GLY A 434 0.45 -5.79 3.76
N PRO A 435 -0.32 -5.08 2.95
CA PRO A 435 -0.15 -3.68 2.53
C PRO A 435 -0.56 -2.67 3.60
N VAL A 436 -1.42 -3.05 4.55
CA VAL A 436 -2.09 -2.16 5.51
C VAL A 436 -2.23 -2.83 6.88
N ALA A 437 -2.47 -2.05 7.92
CA ALA A 437 -2.85 -2.55 9.25
C ALA A 437 -4.36 -2.82 9.29
N ASN A 438 -4.74 -4.02 9.73
CA ASN A 438 -6.09 -4.54 9.70
C ASN A 438 -6.82 -4.43 11.04
N TYR A 439 -8.14 -4.36 10.98
CA TYR A 439 -9.03 -4.35 12.14
C TYR A 439 -9.74 -5.70 12.26
N ALA A 440 -9.45 -6.44 13.31
CA ALA A 440 -10.21 -7.61 13.71
C ALA A 440 -11.57 -7.21 14.34
N PRO A 441 -12.55 -8.12 14.42
CA PRO A 441 -13.84 -7.85 15.05
C PRO A 441 -13.74 -7.21 16.42
N GLY A 442 -14.63 -6.25 16.69
CA GLY A 442 -14.71 -5.49 17.95
C GLY A 442 -13.64 -4.40 18.13
N THR A 443 -12.74 -4.21 17.18
CA THR A 443 -11.65 -3.23 17.31
C THR A 443 -12.08 -1.83 16.88
N MET A 444 -12.82 -1.70 15.78
CA MET A 444 -13.12 -0.40 15.19
C MET A 444 -14.09 0.42 16.05
N VAL A 445 -15.17 -0.18 16.51
CA VAL A 445 -16.14 0.51 17.39
C VAL A 445 -15.52 0.91 18.73
N ARG A 446 -14.72 0.02 19.32
CA ARG A 446 -14.14 0.27 20.64
C ARG A 446 -13.01 1.29 20.63
N PHE A 447 -12.15 1.27 19.61
CA PHE A 447 -10.90 1.99 19.62
C PHE A 447 -10.66 2.87 18.39
N GLY A 448 -11.36 2.65 17.27
CA GLY A 448 -11.10 3.27 15.97
C GLY A 448 -11.05 4.81 16.01
N SER A 449 -11.88 5.44 16.83
CA SER A 449 -11.90 6.90 16.99
C SER A 449 -10.55 7.50 17.47
N ALA A 450 -9.63 6.67 17.98
CA ALA A 450 -8.31 7.11 18.38
C ALA A 450 -7.32 7.23 17.20
N ILE A 451 -7.65 6.70 16.01
CA ILE A 451 -6.68 6.59 14.90
C ILE A 451 -6.10 7.93 14.42
N ARG A 452 -6.90 8.99 14.43
CA ARG A 452 -6.50 10.35 14.03
C ARG A 452 -6.38 11.33 15.18
N LYS A 453 -6.89 10.99 16.37
CA LYS A 453 -6.95 11.93 17.50
C LYS A 453 -5.55 12.32 17.96
N PRO A 454 -5.15 13.60 17.90
CA PRO A 454 -3.85 14.06 18.37
C PRO A 454 -3.62 13.74 19.86
N PHE A 455 -2.36 13.52 20.21
CA PHE A 455 -1.93 13.33 21.59
C PHE A 455 -1.02 14.50 22.00
N GLY A 456 -1.62 15.52 22.61
CA GLY A 456 -0.89 16.73 22.96
C GLY A 456 -0.30 17.40 21.72
N ARG A 457 1.03 17.38 21.62
CA ARG A 457 1.81 17.94 20.49
C ARG A 457 2.14 16.94 19.41
N VAL A 458 1.65 15.70 19.53
CA VAL A 458 1.87 14.62 18.55
C VAL A 458 0.64 14.46 17.68
N HIS A 459 0.87 14.52 16.36
CA HIS A 459 -0.11 14.31 15.30
C HIS A 459 0.20 13.02 14.55
N TRP A 460 -0.81 12.42 13.95
CA TRP A 460 -0.71 11.12 13.32
C TRP A 460 -0.90 11.25 11.80
N ALA A 461 0.00 10.65 11.05
CA ALA A 461 -0.10 10.49 9.62
C ALA A 461 0.03 8.99 9.26
N GLY A 462 0.30 8.66 8.01
CA GLY A 462 0.25 7.30 7.51
C GLY A 462 -1.11 6.97 6.91
N THR A 463 -1.11 6.12 5.88
CA THR A 463 -2.30 5.82 5.08
C THR A 463 -3.47 5.30 5.89
N GLU A 464 -3.22 4.59 7.00
CA GLU A 464 -4.24 4.07 7.93
C GLU A 464 -5.04 5.18 8.63
N THR A 465 -4.54 6.42 8.60
CA THR A 465 -5.24 7.59 9.17
C THR A 465 -6.05 8.37 8.14
N SER A 466 -6.08 7.94 6.88
CA SER A 466 -6.84 8.60 5.83
C SER A 466 -8.33 8.29 5.92
N THR A 467 -9.17 9.19 5.40
CA THR A 467 -10.61 9.02 5.25
C THR A 467 -10.99 8.43 3.89
N TYR A 468 -10.16 8.67 2.87
CA TYR A 468 -10.29 8.06 1.57
C TYR A 468 -9.00 7.30 1.24
N TRP A 469 -9.14 6.21 0.50
CA TRP A 469 -8.05 5.39 0.03
C TRP A 469 -7.09 4.95 1.17
N THR A 470 -7.65 4.63 2.34
CA THR A 470 -6.88 4.03 3.43
C THR A 470 -6.16 2.77 2.93
N GLY A 471 -4.90 2.59 3.32
CA GLY A 471 -4.06 1.49 2.81
C GLY A 471 -3.36 1.78 1.47
N TYR A 472 -3.78 2.77 0.71
CA TYR A 472 -3.24 3.14 -0.61
C TYR A 472 -2.27 4.33 -0.55
N MET A 473 -1.54 4.55 -1.66
CA MET A 473 -0.63 5.70 -1.80
C MET A 473 -1.39 7.04 -1.75
N ASP A 474 -2.60 7.10 -2.30
CA ASP A 474 -3.45 8.31 -2.23
C ASP A 474 -3.80 8.67 -0.79
N GLY A 475 -4.20 7.67 0.00
CA GLY A 475 -4.46 7.86 1.42
C GLY A 475 -3.22 8.31 2.21
N ALA A 476 -2.03 7.86 1.80
CA ALA A 476 -0.78 8.33 2.39
C ALA A 476 -0.54 9.82 2.11
N VAL A 477 -0.82 10.31 0.88
CA VAL A 477 -0.73 11.73 0.54
C VAL A 477 -1.73 12.54 1.35
N ARG A 478 -3.01 12.15 1.33
CA ARG A 478 -4.10 12.82 2.09
C ARG A 478 -3.79 12.91 3.58
N ALA A 479 -3.29 11.83 4.19
CA ALA A 479 -2.92 11.80 5.60
C ALA A 479 -1.75 12.75 5.92
N GLY A 480 -0.77 12.85 5.04
CA GLY A 480 0.34 13.79 5.17
C GLY A 480 -0.10 15.25 5.08
N GLU A 481 -0.93 15.58 4.09
CA GLU A 481 -1.52 16.91 3.90
C GLU A 481 -2.36 17.33 5.12
N ARG A 482 -3.25 16.44 5.60
CA ARG A 482 -4.06 16.67 6.81
C ARG A 482 -3.20 16.93 8.05
N ALA A 483 -2.21 16.09 8.30
CA ALA A 483 -1.33 16.26 9.47
C ALA A 483 -0.56 17.59 9.42
N ALA A 484 -0.14 18.04 8.24
CA ALA A 484 0.52 19.33 8.05
C ALA A 484 -0.42 20.52 8.28
N VAL A 485 -1.71 20.39 7.97
CA VAL A 485 -2.74 21.41 8.31
C VAL A 485 -2.91 21.47 9.82
N GLU A 486 -3.13 20.33 10.48
CA GLU A 486 -3.32 20.27 11.94
C GLU A 486 -2.15 20.89 12.73
N VAL A 487 -0.92 20.68 12.26
CA VAL A 487 0.30 21.25 12.88
C VAL A 487 0.39 22.76 12.63
N GLY A 488 0.05 23.22 11.42
CA GLY A 488 0.17 24.62 11.02
C GLY A 488 -0.89 25.55 11.62
N GLU A 489 -2.09 25.06 11.93
CA GLU A 489 -3.19 25.84 12.51
C GLU A 489 -3.01 26.14 14.02
N ARG A 490 -2.21 25.37 14.73
CA ARG A 490 -2.00 25.47 16.17
C ARG A 490 -0.69 26.18 16.52
N ARG A 491 -0.43 27.33 15.90
CA ARG A 491 0.72 28.21 16.23
C ARG A 491 0.62 28.81 17.61
#